data_b8d086d415f278fbcecdbad8becc3ab2
#
_entry.id   b8d086d415f278fbcecdbad8becc3ab2
#
_cell.length_a   1.000
_cell.length_b   1.000
_cell.length_c   1.000
_cell.angle_alpha   90.00
_cell.angle_beta   90.00
_cell.angle_gamma   90.00
#
_symmetry.space_group_name_H-M   'P 1'
#
loop_
_entity.id
_entity.type
_entity.pdbx_description
1 polymer ?
#
loop_
_entity_poly.entity_id
_entity_poly.type
_entity_poly.pdbx_seq_one_letter_code
_entity_poly.pdbx_strand_id
1 'polypeptide(L)'
;MVIEGVKVRQLRFLPDERGYLMEIMRSDWEEYERFGQVYVTAAYPGVVKGWHYHKLQTDHFVCIHGMSKVVLYDRREGSPTYGEVNEFFIGERNPCLIKIPSEVVHGFKGIGEGVALIVNVPTELYNYDEPDEYRLPYDTDEIPYHWSLKHG
;
A
#
# COMPACT_ATOMS: atom_id res chain seq x y z
N MET A 1 10.98 -0.51 -13.41
CA MET A 1 11.63 0.59 -12.63
C MET A 1 10.78 0.85 -11.40
N VAL A 2 11.36 1.29 -10.28
CA VAL A 2 10.52 1.69 -9.12
C VAL A 2 9.88 3.03 -9.44
N ILE A 3 8.58 3.14 -9.19
CA ILE A 3 7.80 4.37 -9.42
C ILE A 3 8.38 5.53 -8.63
N GLU A 4 8.53 6.69 -9.27
CA GLU A 4 9.12 7.89 -8.69
C GLU A 4 8.41 8.31 -7.40
N GLY A 5 9.19 8.49 -6.32
CA GLY A 5 8.69 8.84 -4.99
C GLY A 5 8.21 7.66 -4.14
N VAL A 6 8.03 6.48 -4.72
CA VAL A 6 7.74 5.26 -3.94
C VAL A 6 8.99 4.85 -3.18
N LYS A 7 8.82 4.56 -1.88
CA LYS A 7 9.88 4.02 -1.03
C LYS A 7 9.40 2.76 -0.35
N VAL A 8 10.30 1.80 -0.21
CA VAL A 8 10.03 0.55 0.49
C VAL A 8 11.09 0.37 1.57
N ARG A 9 10.62 0.25 2.82
CA ARG A 9 11.49 -0.05 3.96
C ARG A 9 11.22 -1.45 4.46
N GLN A 10 12.26 -2.29 4.52
CA GLN A 10 12.19 -3.55 5.24
C GLN A 10 12.08 -3.28 6.73
N LEU A 11 11.04 -3.81 7.37
CA LEU A 11 10.81 -3.63 8.79
C LEU A 11 11.58 -4.66 9.60
N ARG A 12 12.02 -4.25 10.79
CA ARG A 12 12.73 -5.12 11.70
C ARG A 12 11.75 -5.86 12.61
N PHE A 13 11.71 -7.17 12.46
CA PHE A 13 10.94 -8.06 13.30
C PHE A 13 11.82 -8.54 14.46
N LEU A 14 11.39 -8.30 15.70
CA LEU A 14 12.15 -8.58 16.92
C LEU A 14 11.40 -9.62 17.76
N PRO A 15 11.59 -10.93 17.50
CA PRO A 15 10.91 -11.98 18.25
C PRO A 15 11.64 -12.30 19.57
N ASP A 16 10.86 -12.69 20.58
CA ASP A 16 11.35 -13.33 21.82
C ASP A 16 10.31 -14.33 22.33
N GLU A 17 10.54 -14.96 23.51
CA GLU A 17 9.63 -15.94 24.09
C GLU A 17 8.23 -15.41 24.44
N ARG A 18 8.04 -14.10 24.49
CA ARG A 18 6.76 -13.43 24.77
C ARG A 18 5.98 -13.07 23.51
N GLY A 19 6.61 -13.17 22.33
CA GLY A 19 6.03 -12.77 21.05
C GLY A 19 7.04 -11.97 20.21
N TYR A 20 6.63 -10.80 19.73
CA TYR A 20 7.50 -9.94 18.94
C TYR A 20 7.15 -8.45 19.08
N LEU A 21 8.10 -7.60 18.72
CA LEU A 21 7.90 -6.17 18.50
C LEU A 21 8.32 -5.83 17.07
N MET A 22 7.55 -5.00 16.41
CA MET A 22 7.88 -4.45 15.09
C MET A 22 7.46 -2.98 15.05
N GLU A 23 8.42 -2.09 14.87
CA GLU A 23 8.11 -0.69 14.59
C GLU A 23 7.65 -0.55 13.15
N ILE A 24 6.50 0.10 12.93
CA ILE A 24 5.88 0.21 11.60
C ILE A 24 5.98 1.63 11.02
N MET A 25 6.19 2.63 11.86
CA MET A 25 6.41 4.02 11.47
C MET A 25 7.15 4.77 12.57
N ARG A 26 8.13 5.59 12.16
CA ARG A 26 8.84 6.51 13.06
C ARG A 26 8.96 7.87 12.38
N SER A 27 8.87 8.93 13.16
CA SER A 27 8.98 10.30 12.66
C SER A 27 10.40 10.69 12.20
N ASP A 28 11.42 9.86 12.54
CA ASP A 28 12.80 10.05 12.09
C ASP A 28 13.19 9.21 10.86
N TRP A 29 12.24 8.47 10.28
CA TRP A 29 12.46 7.74 9.03
C TRP A 29 12.28 8.65 7.81
N GLU A 30 13.03 8.39 6.76
CA GLU A 30 12.97 9.16 5.52
C GLU A 30 11.64 9.03 4.77
N GLU A 31 10.88 7.96 5.04
CA GLU A 31 9.55 7.73 4.49
C GLU A 31 8.49 8.61 5.17
N TYR A 32 8.73 9.03 6.42
CA TYR A 32 7.79 9.85 7.16
C TYR A 32 7.74 11.28 6.61
N GLU A 33 6.55 11.81 6.46
CA GLU A 33 6.31 13.22 6.10
C GLU A 33 5.61 13.94 7.24
N ARG A 34 4.42 13.50 7.59
CA ARG A 34 3.59 14.00 8.68
C ARG A 34 2.54 12.98 9.05
N PHE A 35 1.90 13.15 10.18
CA PHE A 35 0.81 12.31 10.66
C PHE A 35 -0.54 12.99 10.41
N GLY A 36 -1.40 12.37 9.63
CA GLY A 36 -2.80 12.76 9.50
C GLY A 36 -3.70 11.93 10.41
N GLN A 37 -3.73 10.65 10.18
CA GLN A 37 -4.50 9.66 10.93
C GLN A 37 -3.85 8.28 10.80
N VAL A 38 -4.43 7.29 11.45
CA VAL A 38 -4.09 5.88 11.25
C VAL A 38 -5.37 5.04 11.22
N TYR A 39 -5.41 4.09 10.31
CA TYR A 39 -6.52 3.13 10.24
C TYR A 39 -6.05 1.75 9.78
N VAL A 40 -6.89 0.76 10.03
CA VAL A 40 -6.72 -0.60 9.53
C VAL A 40 -7.75 -0.86 8.43
N THR A 41 -7.30 -1.45 7.34
CA THR A 41 -8.18 -1.99 6.30
C THR A 41 -7.85 -3.47 6.10
N ALA A 42 -8.88 -4.29 5.87
CA ALA A 42 -8.75 -5.72 5.71
C ALA A 42 -9.16 -6.15 4.31
N ALA A 43 -8.47 -7.14 3.75
CA ALA A 43 -8.94 -7.88 2.59
C ALA A 43 -9.10 -9.37 2.97
N TYR A 44 -10.29 -9.92 2.76
CA TYR A 44 -10.51 -11.35 2.85
C TYR A 44 -9.76 -12.08 1.73
N PRO A 45 -9.43 -13.36 1.87
CA PRO A 45 -8.67 -14.10 0.87
C PRO A 45 -9.25 -13.95 -0.53
N GLY A 46 -8.40 -13.56 -1.48
CA GLY A 46 -8.77 -13.35 -2.89
C GLY A 46 -9.49 -12.04 -3.21
N VAL A 47 -9.88 -11.26 -2.20
CA VAL A 47 -10.55 -9.98 -2.41
C VAL A 47 -9.56 -8.90 -2.83
N VAL A 48 -9.94 -8.14 -3.85
CA VAL A 48 -9.22 -6.95 -4.32
C VAL A 48 -9.88 -5.70 -3.75
N LYS A 49 -9.09 -4.84 -3.14
CA LYS A 49 -9.45 -3.45 -2.81
C LYS A 49 -8.61 -2.52 -3.66
N GLY A 50 -9.19 -1.98 -4.67
CA GLY A 50 -8.52 -1.11 -5.66
C GLY A 50 -9.53 -0.70 -6.73
N TRP A 51 -9.17 0.19 -7.55
CA TRP A 51 -7.99 1.06 -7.51
C TRP A 51 -8.34 2.37 -6.82
N HIS A 52 -7.40 2.90 -6.04
CA HIS A 52 -7.56 4.18 -5.38
C HIS A 52 -6.39 5.11 -5.72
N TYR A 53 -6.60 6.40 -5.64
CA TYR A 53 -5.55 7.40 -5.62
C TYR A 53 -6.02 8.65 -4.88
N HIS A 54 -5.07 9.47 -4.47
CA HIS A 54 -5.29 10.71 -3.72
C HIS A 54 -4.51 11.83 -4.41
N LYS A 55 -5.02 13.05 -4.34
CA LYS A 55 -4.34 14.22 -4.93
C LYS A 55 -3.39 14.90 -3.94
N LEU A 56 -3.68 14.82 -2.65
CA LEU A 56 -2.93 15.47 -1.58
C LEU A 56 -2.24 14.46 -0.67
N GLN A 57 -2.95 13.39 -0.33
CA GLN A 57 -2.53 12.39 0.64
C GLN A 57 -1.40 11.51 0.10
N THR A 58 -0.38 11.31 0.93
CA THR A 58 0.60 10.23 0.81
C THR A 58 0.20 9.11 1.76
N ASP A 59 0.22 7.87 1.29
CA ASP A 59 -0.09 6.68 2.08
C ASP A 59 1.17 5.96 2.55
N HIS A 60 1.05 5.27 3.70
CA HIS A 60 2.11 4.43 4.25
C HIS A 60 1.51 3.08 4.64
N PHE A 61 1.65 2.09 3.77
CA PHE A 61 1.06 0.76 3.94
C PHE A 61 2.00 -0.20 4.64
N VAL A 62 1.49 -0.87 5.68
CA VAL A 62 2.15 -2.02 6.31
C VAL A 62 1.13 -3.14 6.47
N CYS A 63 1.38 -4.30 5.90
CA CYS A 63 0.56 -5.49 6.15
C CYS A 63 1.05 -6.18 7.43
N ILE A 64 0.26 -6.05 8.50
CA ILE A 64 0.63 -6.54 9.84
C ILE A 64 0.16 -7.97 10.13
N HIS A 65 -0.74 -8.52 9.32
CA HIS A 65 -1.25 -9.88 9.44
C HIS A 65 -1.59 -10.45 8.07
N GLY A 66 -1.33 -11.73 7.89
CA GLY A 66 -1.50 -12.40 6.61
C GLY A 66 -0.50 -11.94 5.55
N MET A 67 -0.87 -12.11 4.29
CA MET A 67 -0.07 -11.69 3.12
C MET A 67 -0.93 -10.88 2.16
N SER A 68 -0.36 -9.83 1.62
CA SER A 68 -1.00 -8.95 0.65
C SER A 68 -0.11 -8.73 -0.57
N LYS A 69 -0.73 -8.72 -1.73
CA LYS A 69 -0.15 -8.19 -2.96
C LYS A 69 -0.60 -6.74 -3.10
N VAL A 70 0.31 -5.79 -2.96
CA VAL A 70 0.08 -4.36 -3.19
C VAL A 70 0.57 -4.02 -4.58
N VAL A 71 -0.26 -3.36 -5.37
CA VAL A 71 0.08 -2.97 -6.74
C VAL A 71 -0.07 -1.47 -6.89
N LEU A 72 0.94 -0.86 -7.50
CA LEU A 72 1.00 0.57 -7.77
C LEU A 72 1.09 0.78 -9.28
N TYR A 73 0.46 1.85 -9.76
CA TYR A 73 0.52 2.29 -11.15
C TYR A 73 0.74 3.79 -11.23
N ASP A 74 1.76 4.20 -11.97
CA ASP A 74 2.07 5.62 -12.17
C ASP A 74 1.33 6.18 -13.39
N ARG A 75 0.27 6.95 -13.14
CA ARG A 75 -0.48 7.64 -14.19
C ARG A 75 -0.16 9.14 -14.27
N ARG A 76 0.82 9.62 -13.52
CA ARG A 76 1.17 11.05 -13.46
C ARG A 76 1.82 11.50 -14.75
N GLU A 77 1.14 12.36 -15.50
CA GLU A 77 1.70 12.96 -16.70
C GLU A 77 3.00 13.73 -16.38
N GLY A 78 4.04 13.48 -17.15
CA GLY A 78 5.37 14.08 -16.95
C GLY A 78 6.24 13.38 -15.89
N SER A 79 5.74 12.36 -15.20
CA SER A 79 6.57 11.53 -14.33
C SER A 79 7.60 10.74 -15.16
N PRO A 80 8.86 10.61 -14.70
CA PRO A 80 9.85 9.77 -15.37
C PRO A 80 9.49 8.28 -15.36
N THR A 81 8.53 7.89 -14.52
CA THR A 81 8.02 6.51 -14.41
C THR A 81 6.57 6.37 -14.87
N TYR A 82 6.07 7.31 -15.69
CA TYR A 82 4.73 7.21 -16.25
C TYR A 82 4.50 5.86 -16.94
N GLY A 83 3.40 5.19 -16.60
CA GLY A 83 3.03 3.88 -17.17
C GLY A 83 3.65 2.68 -16.44
N GLU A 84 4.55 2.88 -15.48
CA GLU A 84 5.14 1.78 -14.71
C GLU A 84 4.13 1.16 -13.75
N VAL A 85 4.20 -0.17 -13.64
CA VAL A 85 3.48 -0.97 -12.65
C VAL A 85 4.47 -1.59 -11.69
N ASN A 86 4.23 -1.46 -10.39
CA ASN A 86 5.02 -2.13 -9.36
C ASN A 86 4.14 -3.10 -8.56
N GLU A 87 4.64 -4.29 -8.29
CA GLU A 87 4.03 -5.28 -7.40
C GLU A 87 4.89 -5.48 -6.16
N PHE A 88 4.26 -5.49 -5.00
CA PHE A 88 4.91 -5.78 -3.72
C PHE A 88 4.12 -6.87 -2.98
N PHE A 89 4.85 -7.86 -2.46
CA PHE A 89 4.27 -8.93 -1.67
C PHE A 89 4.69 -8.72 -0.22
N ILE A 90 3.80 -8.17 0.59
CA ILE A 90 4.10 -7.77 1.97
C ILE A 90 3.20 -8.47 2.97
N GLY A 91 3.67 -8.63 4.17
CA GLY A 91 2.93 -9.28 5.26
C GLY A 91 3.86 -9.91 6.28
N GLU A 92 3.34 -10.84 7.07
CA GLU A 92 4.09 -11.48 8.15
C GLU A 92 5.40 -12.16 7.69
N ARG A 93 5.45 -12.63 6.44
CA ARG A 93 6.63 -13.28 5.86
C ARG A 93 7.57 -12.32 5.13
N ASN A 94 7.14 -11.10 4.92
CA ASN A 94 7.93 -10.03 4.31
C ASN A 94 7.43 -8.68 4.85
N PRO A 95 7.77 -8.35 6.10
CA PRO A 95 7.29 -7.13 6.74
C PRO A 95 7.98 -5.91 6.12
N CYS A 96 7.20 -5.11 5.40
CA CYS A 96 7.65 -3.90 4.74
C CYS A 96 6.66 -2.76 4.97
N LEU A 97 7.19 -1.55 5.04
CA LEU A 97 6.45 -0.31 4.87
C LEU A 97 6.62 0.14 3.42
N ILE A 98 5.50 0.48 2.77
CA ILE A 98 5.49 1.08 1.43
C ILE A 98 4.95 2.50 1.55
N LYS A 99 5.78 3.49 1.21
CA LYS A 99 5.34 4.86 1.01
C LYS A 99 4.79 5.00 -0.42
N ILE A 100 3.55 5.45 -0.53
CA ILE A 100 2.83 5.65 -1.79
C ILE A 100 2.56 7.15 -1.95
N PRO A 101 3.26 7.85 -2.86
CA PRO A 101 3.03 9.28 -3.05
C PRO A 101 1.62 9.58 -3.57
N SER A 102 1.18 10.82 -3.37
CA SER A 102 -0.04 11.33 -3.99
C SER A 102 -0.05 11.08 -5.51
N GLU A 103 -1.24 10.93 -6.08
CA GLU A 103 -1.52 10.68 -7.50
C GLU A 103 -1.03 9.32 -8.05
N VAL A 104 -0.29 8.52 -7.26
CA VAL A 104 0.02 7.13 -7.63
C VAL A 104 -1.19 6.27 -7.36
N VAL A 105 -1.71 5.62 -8.41
CA VAL A 105 -2.84 4.70 -8.30
C VAL A 105 -2.39 3.43 -7.63
N HIS A 106 -3.18 2.93 -6.69
CA HIS A 106 -2.82 1.73 -5.92
C HIS A 106 -4.02 0.89 -5.54
N GLY A 107 -3.74 -0.34 -5.19
CA GLY A 107 -4.70 -1.28 -4.65
C GLY A 107 -3.97 -2.44 -4.00
N PHE A 108 -4.73 -3.32 -3.36
CA PHE A 108 -4.16 -4.53 -2.77
C PHE A 108 -5.14 -5.70 -2.82
N LYS A 109 -4.58 -6.91 -2.74
CA LYS A 109 -5.30 -8.18 -2.74
C LYS A 109 -4.80 -9.05 -1.60
N GLY A 110 -5.70 -9.66 -0.85
CA GLY A 110 -5.35 -10.74 0.09
C GLY A 110 -4.92 -12.00 -0.70
N ILE A 111 -3.71 -12.47 -0.46
CA ILE A 111 -3.12 -13.61 -1.21
C ILE A 111 -2.81 -14.83 -0.34
N GLY A 112 -2.98 -14.72 0.97
CA GLY A 112 -2.82 -15.84 1.90
C GLY A 112 -4.12 -16.61 2.13
N GLU A 113 -4.08 -17.59 3.01
CA GLU A 113 -5.25 -18.39 3.41
C GLU A 113 -6.17 -17.62 4.37
N GLY A 114 -5.63 -16.65 5.10
CA GLY A 114 -6.34 -15.80 6.06
C GLY A 114 -6.52 -14.36 5.57
N VAL A 115 -7.15 -13.56 6.41
CA VAL A 115 -7.32 -12.13 6.17
C VAL A 115 -5.98 -11.40 6.10
N ALA A 116 -5.84 -10.47 5.17
CA ALA A 116 -4.73 -9.53 5.15
C ALA A 116 -5.15 -8.23 5.86
N LEU A 117 -4.41 -7.83 6.89
CA LEU A 117 -4.64 -6.57 7.61
C LEU A 117 -3.56 -5.55 7.23
N ILE A 118 -3.97 -4.48 6.59
CA ILE A 118 -3.09 -3.35 6.27
C ILE A 118 -3.37 -2.20 7.22
N VAL A 119 -2.33 -1.75 7.92
CA VAL A 119 -2.31 -0.46 8.61
C VAL A 119 -1.85 0.57 7.61
N ASN A 120 -2.60 1.65 7.50
CA ASN A 120 -2.20 2.84 6.75
C ASN A 120 -2.04 4.02 7.71
N VAL A 121 -0.98 4.80 7.50
CA VAL A 121 -0.70 6.05 8.22
C VAL A 121 -0.65 7.17 7.19
N PRO A 122 -1.81 7.66 6.72
CA PRO A 122 -1.84 8.73 5.73
C PRO A 122 -1.44 10.08 6.31
N THR A 123 -0.95 10.95 5.42
CA THR A 123 -0.51 12.31 5.78
C THR A 123 -1.67 13.28 6.01
N GLU A 124 -2.86 12.95 5.54
CA GLU A 124 -4.04 13.81 5.62
C GLU A 124 -5.12 13.19 6.49
N LEU A 125 -5.94 14.04 7.11
CA LEU A 125 -7.20 13.60 7.71
C LEU A 125 -8.22 13.31 6.61
N TYR A 126 -9.02 12.27 6.80
CA TYR A 126 -10.16 12.02 5.93
C TYR A 126 -11.20 13.13 6.11
N ASN A 127 -11.50 13.84 5.03
CA ASN A 127 -12.56 14.83 5.00
C ASN A 127 -13.86 14.17 4.53
N TYR A 128 -14.83 14.05 5.42
CA TYR A 128 -16.11 13.37 5.12
C TYR A 128 -17.00 14.15 4.16
N ASP A 129 -16.84 15.48 4.07
CA ASP A 129 -17.62 16.34 3.19
C ASP A 129 -17.03 16.41 1.77
N GLU A 130 -15.69 16.45 1.68
CA GLU A 130 -14.94 16.48 0.41
C GLU A 130 -13.78 15.49 0.46
N PRO A 131 -14.01 14.18 0.28
CA PRO A 131 -12.97 13.18 0.36
C PRO A 131 -11.89 13.36 -0.72
N ASP A 132 -10.62 13.36 -0.32
CA ASP A 132 -9.48 13.24 -1.23
C ASP A 132 -9.27 11.76 -1.60
N GLU A 133 -10.31 11.14 -2.11
CA GLU A 133 -10.33 9.74 -2.51
C GLU A 133 -10.98 9.58 -3.87
N TYR A 134 -10.23 9.03 -4.82
CA TYR A 134 -10.66 8.79 -6.18
C TYR A 134 -10.52 7.31 -6.49
N ARG A 135 -11.42 6.76 -7.29
CA ARG A 135 -11.50 5.32 -7.57
C ARG A 135 -11.59 5.04 -9.05
N LEU A 136 -11.01 3.92 -9.45
CA LEU A 136 -11.24 3.27 -10.73
C LEU A 136 -11.74 1.83 -10.45
N PRO A 137 -12.53 1.23 -11.34
CA PRO A 137 -12.90 -0.18 -11.21
C PRO A 137 -11.66 -1.07 -11.12
N TYR A 138 -11.71 -2.12 -10.28
CA TYR A 138 -10.55 -3.01 -10.08
C TYR A 138 -10.12 -3.73 -11.37
N ASP A 139 -11.04 -3.90 -12.31
CA ASP A 139 -10.89 -4.56 -13.62
C ASP A 139 -10.84 -3.57 -14.80
N THR A 140 -10.54 -2.29 -14.53
CA THR A 140 -10.44 -1.27 -15.58
C THR A 140 -9.36 -1.60 -16.60
N ASP A 141 -9.64 -1.33 -17.88
CA ASP A 141 -8.67 -1.43 -18.97
C ASP A 141 -7.69 -0.25 -19.05
N GLU A 142 -7.91 0.81 -18.24
CA GLU A 142 -7.01 1.98 -18.17
C GLU A 142 -5.66 1.64 -17.53
N ILE A 143 -5.61 0.57 -16.73
CA ILE A 143 -4.39 0.12 -16.05
C ILE A 143 -3.99 -1.23 -16.65
N PRO A 144 -2.77 -1.37 -17.21
CA PRO A 144 -2.32 -2.60 -17.84
C PRO A 144 -1.95 -3.67 -16.80
N TYR A 145 -2.91 -4.05 -15.97
CA TYR A 145 -2.70 -4.99 -14.87
C TYR A 145 -3.92 -5.88 -14.60
N HIS A 146 -3.66 -7.17 -14.40
CA HIS A 146 -4.67 -8.15 -14.03
C HIS A 146 -4.41 -8.71 -12.63
N TRP A 147 -5.43 -8.70 -11.78
CA TRP A 147 -5.35 -9.15 -10.39
C TRP A 147 -5.34 -10.68 -10.20
N SER A 148 -5.34 -11.46 -11.26
CA SER A 148 -5.26 -12.92 -11.18
C SER A 148 -3.97 -13.38 -10.47
N LEU A 149 -4.03 -14.55 -9.82
CA LEU A 149 -2.84 -15.20 -9.28
C LEU A 149 -1.98 -15.74 -10.43
N LYS A 150 -0.67 -15.72 -10.24
CA LYS A 150 0.28 -16.36 -11.16
C LYS A 150 0.40 -17.83 -10.79
N HIS A 151 0.40 -18.68 -11.80
CA HIS A 151 0.68 -20.09 -11.68
C HIS A 151 2.00 -20.38 -12.39
N GLY A 152 2.91 -21.09 -11.72
CA GLY A 152 4.24 -21.44 -12.23
C GLY A 152 4.28 -22.76 -12.94
#